data_5dee8fd98681174cac95ff60161e365e
#
_entry.id   5dee8fd98681174cac95ff60161e365e
#
_cell.length_a   1.000
_cell.length_b   1.000
_cell.length_c   1.000
_cell.angle_alpha   90.00
_cell.angle_beta   90.00
_cell.angle_gamma   90.00
#
_symmetry.space_group_name_H-M   'P 1'
#
loop_
_entity.id
_entity.type
_entity.pdbx_description
1 polymer ?
#
loop_
_entity_poly.entity_id
_entity_poly.type
_entity_poly.pdbx_seq_one_letter_code
_entity_poly.pdbx_strand_id
1 'polypeptide(L)'
;IKGEIFNIGDFDKRFCLQSCSKPLSYIIAHNLLGKEEIHKHVGYEPSGQSFNAFILNKDGLPHNPMINAGAIMVSSQIDKKNEPSKRFNTIKSYYSKMGGNKNIEFNNSIFLSEKHHADRNMSLAYYMRENNAFGEINPSEIAESLDLYYQQCSTTINCEIGSIIAATLSNGGLCPTTNEEVVSKESV
;
A
#
# COMPACT_ATOMS: atom_id res chain seq x y z
N ILE A 1 11.00 16.73 -15.05
CA ILE A 1 11.08 17.07 -13.61
C ILE A 1 12.55 17.21 -13.27
N LYS A 2 12.98 18.35 -12.66
CA LYS A 2 14.41 18.67 -12.44
C LYS A 2 14.91 18.36 -11.01
N GLY A 3 14.02 17.91 -10.11
CA GLY A 3 14.37 17.63 -8.72
C GLY A 3 14.59 18.87 -7.84
N GLU A 4 14.19 20.06 -8.33
CA GLU A 4 14.21 21.29 -7.52
C GLU A 4 13.12 21.21 -6.46
N ILE A 5 13.47 21.58 -5.21
CA ILE A 5 12.55 21.55 -4.06
C ILE A 5 12.31 22.97 -3.60
N PHE A 6 11.03 23.32 -3.40
CA PHE A 6 10.61 24.56 -2.78
C PHE A 6 9.65 24.24 -1.63
N ASN A 7 9.99 24.68 -0.43
CA ASN A 7 9.22 24.42 0.78
C ASN A 7 8.70 25.72 1.38
N ILE A 8 7.45 25.71 1.87
CA ILE A 8 6.81 26.84 2.56
C ILE A 8 5.89 26.32 3.68
N GLY A 9 5.76 27.09 4.76
CA GLY A 9 4.90 26.75 5.89
C GLY A 9 5.38 25.51 6.64
N ASP A 10 4.45 24.70 7.10
CA ASP A 10 4.68 23.53 7.97
C ASP A 10 5.09 22.26 7.17
N PHE A 11 5.91 22.39 6.14
CA PHE A 11 6.28 21.31 5.22
C PHE A 11 6.99 20.13 5.89
N ASP A 12 7.64 20.33 7.04
CA ASP A 12 8.40 19.34 7.80
C ASP A 12 7.56 18.57 8.83
N LYS A 13 6.34 19.04 9.14
CA LYS A 13 5.44 18.35 10.07
C LYS A 13 5.04 16.97 9.55
N ARG A 14 5.20 15.96 10.40
CA ARG A 14 4.86 14.58 10.11
C ARG A 14 3.36 14.32 10.19
N PHE A 15 2.86 13.50 9.27
CA PHE A 15 1.51 12.94 9.26
C PHE A 15 1.52 11.51 8.75
N CYS A 16 0.50 10.72 9.13
CA CYS A 16 0.36 9.36 8.67
C CYS A 16 -0.20 9.29 7.25
N LEU A 17 0.30 8.36 6.46
CA LEU A 17 -0.15 8.14 5.08
C LEU A 17 -1.63 7.74 5.01
N GLN A 18 -2.11 6.92 5.95
CA GLN A 18 -3.46 6.39 5.91
C GLN A 18 -3.77 5.80 4.51
N SER A 19 -4.93 6.11 3.93
CA SER A 19 -5.32 5.59 2.62
C SER A 19 -4.48 6.09 1.45
N CYS A 20 -3.65 7.11 1.62
CA CYS A 20 -2.67 7.49 0.61
C CYS A 20 -1.60 6.39 0.38
N SER A 21 -1.50 5.42 1.27
CA SER A 21 -0.63 4.24 1.11
C SER A 21 -1.13 3.27 0.02
N LYS A 22 -2.43 3.23 -0.29
CA LYS A 22 -3.02 2.25 -1.21
C LYS A 22 -2.41 2.26 -2.62
N PRO A 23 -2.32 3.42 -3.32
CA PRO A 23 -1.66 3.45 -4.62
C PRO A 23 -0.18 3.05 -4.53
N LEU A 24 0.52 3.43 -3.46
CA LEU A 24 1.93 3.07 -3.28
C LEU A 24 2.09 1.56 -3.08
N SER A 25 1.24 0.96 -2.27
CA SER A 25 1.22 -0.51 -2.06
C SER A 25 0.96 -1.26 -3.36
N TYR A 26 0.00 -0.77 -4.15
CA TYR A 26 -0.33 -1.39 -5.43
C TYR A 26 0.84 -1.28 -6.41
N ILE A 27 1.49 -0.13 -6.53
CA ILE A 27 2.67 0.07 -7.39
C ILE A 27 3.81 -0.87 -6.96
N ILE A 28 4.06 -1.00 -5.65
CA ILE A 28 5.08 -1.91 -5.13
C ILE A 28 4.74 -3.37 -5.49
N ALA A 29 3.51 -3.80 -5.24
CA ALA A 29 3.07 -5.15 -5.57
C ALA A 29 3.16 -5.42 -7.08
N HIS A 30 2.73 -4.47 -7.91
CA HIS A 30 2.84 -4.56 -9.37
C HIS A 30 4.30 -4.65 -9.83
N ASN A 31 5.18 -3.84 -9.24
CA ASN A 31 6.61 -3.86 -9.56
C ASN A 31 7.31 -5.17 -9.16
N LEU A 32 6.88 -5.79 -8.05
CA LEU A 32 7.47 -7.04 -7.55
C LEU A 32 6.94 -8.28 -8.26
N LEU A 33 5.67 -8.30 -8.60
CA LEU A 33 4.97 -9.49 -9.11
C LEU A 33 4.68 -9.42 -10.61
N GLY A 34 4.58 -8.23 -11.17
CA GLY A 34 4.08 -7.98 -12.51
C GLY A 34 2.56 -7.90 -12.58
N LYS A 35 2.06 -7.26 -13.65
CA LYS A 35 0.64 -7.01 -13.89
C LYS A 35 -0.20 -8.28 -13.86
N GLU A 36 0.23 -9.30 -14.60
CA GLU A 36 -0.50 -10.56 -14.75
C GLU A 36 -0.71 -11.27 -13.40
N GLU A 37 0.29 -11.25 -12.52
CA GLU A 37 0.21 -11.95 -11.24
C GLU A 37 -0.66 -11.19 -10.23
N ILE A 38 -0.47 -9.87 -10.07
CA ILE A 38 -1.25 -9.11 -9.10
C ILE A 38 -2.75 -9.11 -9.44
N HIS A 39 -3.10 -9.09 -10.73
CA HIS A 39 -4.49 -9.09 -11.16
C HIS A 39 -5.19 -10.45 -11.13
N LYS A 40 -4.50 -11.53 -10.75
CA LYS A 40 -5.15 -12.78 -10.31
C LYS A 40 -5.82 -12.65 -8.93
N HIS A 41 -5.48 -11.59 -8.16
CA HIS A 41 -5.92 -11.40 -6.79
C HIS A 41 -6.81 -10.17 -6.61
N VAL A 42 -6.73 -9.18 -7.49
CA VAL A 42 -7.49 -7.94 -7.40
C VAL A 42 -7.86 -7.44 -8.80
N GLY A 43 -9.10 -7.00 -8.96
CA GLY A 43 -9.55 -6.37 -10.21
C GLY A 43 -9.02 -4.93 -10.38
N TYR A 44 -9.55 -4.24 -11.39
CA TYR A 44 -9.18 -2.84 -11.71
C TYR A 44 -10.41 -2.00 -12.07
N GLU A 45 -11.62 -2.52 -11.82
CA GLU A 45 -12.87 -1.84 -12.14
C GLU A 45 -13.45 -1.13 -10.92
N PRO A 46 -14.14 -0.01 -11.08
CA PRO A 46 -14.84 0.63 -9.97
C PRO A 46 -15.94 -0.30 -9.42
N SER A 47 -16.09 -0.31 -8.10
CA SER A 47 -17.13 -1.12 -7.43
C SER A 47 -18.53 -0.50 -7.55
N GLY A 48 -18.63 0.80 -7.83
CA GLY A 48 -19.89 1.55 -7.73
C GLY A 48 -20.44 1.67 -6.30
N GLN A 49 -19.66 1.26 -5.30
CA GLN A 49 -20.06 1.21 -3.89
C GLN A 49 -19.06 1.96 -3.00
N SER A 50 -19.37 2.07 -1.70
CA SER A 50 -18.46 2.64 -0.71
C SER A 50 -17.13 1.87 -0.65
N PHE A 51 -16.03 2.59 -0.32
CA PHE A 51 -14.68 2.03 -0.22
C PHE A 51 -14.53 0.87 0.79
N ASN A 52 -15.49 0.71 1.71
CA ASN A 52 -15.51 -0.33 2.74
C ASN A 52 -16.74 -1.25 2.62
N ALA A 53 -17.40 -1.31 1.47
CA ALA A 53 -18.53 -2.19 1.22
C ALA A 53 -18.12 -3.67 1.18
N PHE A 54 -19.02 -4.55 1.63
CA PHE A 54 -18.89 -6.00 1.51
C PHE A 54 -19.35 -6.44 0.12
N ILE A 55 -18.46 -6.25 -0.86
CA ILE A 55 -18.74 -6.62 -2.25
C ILE A 55 -17.48 -7.12 -2.94
N LEU A 56 -17.63 -8.18 -3.73
CA LEU A 56 -16.61 -8.71 -4.62
C LEU A 56 -17.13 -8.63 -6.06
N ASN A 57 -16.24 -8.68 -7.02
CA ASN A 57 -16.59 -8.72 -8.43
C ASN A 57 -17.14 -10.12 -8.82
N LYS A 58 -17.50 -10.30 -10.09
CA LYS A 58 -18.05 -11.55 -10.61
C LYS A 58 -17.10 -12.77 -10.47
N ASP A 59 -15.81 -12.52 -10.33
CA ASP A 59 -14.77 -13.54 -10.19
C ASP A 59 -14.45 -13.84 -8.71
N GLY A 60 -15.21 -13.25 -7.77
CA GLY A 60 -15.00 -13.41 -6.33
C GLY A 60 -13.83 -12.61 -5.76
N LEU A 61 -13.31 -11.64 -6.51
CA LEU A 61 -12.15 -10.83 -6.13
C LEU A 61 -12.57 -9.39 -5.73
N PRO A 62 -11.77 -8.68 -4.92
CA PRO A 62 -11.94 -7.24 -4.73
C PRO A 62 -11.92 -6.49 -6.07
N HIS A 63 -12.81 -5.52 -6.24
CA HIS A 63 -12.98 -4.80 -7.50
C HIS A 63 -11.74 -4.05 -7.96
N ASN A 64 -10.99 -3.44 -7.04
CA ASN A 64 -9.78 -2.68 -7.35
C ASN A 64 -8.90 -2.46 -6.10
N PRO A 65 -7.62 -2.06 -6.26
CA PRO A 65 -6.69 -1.87 -5.15
C PRO A 65 -6.99 -0.68 -4.23
N MET A 66 -7.88 0.24 -4.63
CA MET A 66 -8.10 1.51 -3.94
C MET A 66 -9.24 1.43 -2.90
N ILE A 67 -10.05 0.38 -2.90
CA ILE A 67 -10.99 0.05 -1.83
C ILE A 67 -10.30 -0.79 -0.74
N ASN A 68 -10.87 -0.80 0.48
CA ASN A 68 -10.23 -1.48 1.61
C ASN A 68 -9.97 -2.98 1.35
N ALA A 69 -10.96 -3.69 0.81
CA ALA A 69 -10.80 -5.10 0.46
C ALA A 69 -9.61 -5.33 -0.49
N GLY A 70 -9.50 -4.52 -1.54
CA GLY A 70 -8.41 -4.61 -2.50
C GLY A 70 -7.05 -4.23 -1.91
N ALA A 71 -6.99 -3.21 -1.05
CA ALA A 71 -5.75 -2.81 -0.39
C ALA A 71 -5.24 -3.89 0.59
N ILE A 72 -6.15 -4.55 1.32
CA ILE A 72 -5.82 -5.70 2.18
C ILE A 72 -5.31 -6.87 1.32
N MET A 73 -5.99 -7.16 0.20
CA MET A 73 -5.55 -8.18 -0.74
C MET A 73 -4.16 -7.88 -1.32
N VAL A 74 -3.92 -6.67 -1.79
CA VAL A 74 -2.61 -6.24 -2.30
C VAL A 74 -1.54 -6.39 -1.22
N SER A 75 -1.81 -5.95 0.01
CA SER A 75 -0.89 -6.12 1.14
C SER A 75 -0.55 -7.59 1.39
N SER A 76 -1.51 -8.50 1.24
CA SER A 76 -1.28 -9.94 1.43
C SER A 76 -0.28 -10.52 0.42
N GLN A 77 -0.17 -9.92 -0.77
CA GLN A 77 0.70 -10.41 -1.84
C GLN A 77 2.12 -9.85 -1.81
N ILE A 78 2.34 -8.67 -1.18
CA ILE A 78 3.68 -8.07 -1.12
C ILE A 78 4.62 -8.96 -0.34
N ASP A 79 5.64 -9.48 -1.04
CA ASP A 79 6.74 -10.24 -0.46
C ASP A 79 6.26 -11.42 0.43
N LYS A 80 5.17 -12.08 0.01
CA LYS A 80 4.36 -13.06 0.77
C LYS A 80 5.18 -14.21 1.37
N LYS A 81 6.31 -14.58 0.76
CA LYS A 81 7.16 -15.68 1.20
C LYS A 81 8.05 -15.33 2.38
N ASN A 82 8.17 -14.05 2.71
CA ASN A 82 9.01 -13.56 3.78
C ASN A 82 8.23 -13.35 5.08
N GLU A 83 8.94 -13.32 6.19
CA GLU A 83 8.41 -13.02 7.51
C GLU A 83 7.87 -11.57 7.59
N PRO A 84 6.92 -11.25 8.49
CA PRO A 84 6.25 -9.94 8.57
C PRO A 84 7.21 -8.75 8.67
N SER A 85 8.31 -8.89 9.43
CA SER A 85 9.29 -7.82 9.60
C SER A 85 10.01 -7.47 8.28
N LYS A 86 10.35 -8.47 7.48
CA LYS A 86 10.97 -8.28 6.16
C LYS A 86 10.00 -7.64 5.18
N ARG A 87 8.74 -8.11 5.16
CA ARG A 87 7.67 -7.56 4.32
C ARG A 87 7.49 -6.06 4.56
N PHE A 88 7.41 -5.65 5.83
CA PHE A 88 7.29 -4.23 6.17
C PHE A 88 8.56 -3.43 5.83
N ASN A 89 9.75 -3.99 6.04
CA ASN A 89 11.00 -3.35 5.65
C ASN A 89 11.13 -3.18 4.13
N THR A 90 10.66 -4.13 3.33
CA THR A 90 10.55 -4.00 1.87
C THR A 90 9.72 -2.76 1.51
N ILE A 91 8.52 -2.62 2.08
CA ILE A 91 7.64 -1.46 1.82
C ILE A 91 8.30 -0.14 2.25
N LYS A 92 8.87 -0.09 3.45
CA LYS A 92 9.58 1.12 3.94
C LYS A 92 10.75 1.51 3.04
N SER A 93 11.48 0.52 2.52
CA SER A 93 12.58 0.76 1.58
C SER A 93 12.08 1.42 0.29
N TYR A 94 10.98 0.92 -0.29
CA TYR A 94 10.36 1.54 -1.46
C TYR A 94 9.89 2.96 -1.17
N TYR A 95 9.22 3.20 -0.04
CA TYR A 95 8.77 4.54 0.34
C TYR A 95 9.96 5.51 0.51
N SER A 96 11.04 5.05 1.16
CA SER A 96 12.26 5.84 1.32
C SER A 96 12.88 6.21 -0.03
N LYS A 97 13.07 5.25 -0.91
CA LYS A 97 13.65 5.45 -2.24
C LYS A 97 12.78 6.37 -3.11
N MET A 98 11.47 6.13 -3.16
CA MET A 98 10.53 7.02 -3.85
C MET A 98 10.55 8.44 -3.27
N GLY A 99 10.76 8.57 -1.95
CA GLY A 99 10.87 9.82 -1.22
C GLY A 99 12.26 10.45 -1.20
N GLY A 100 13.16 10.08 -2.12
CA GLY A 100 14.50 10.68 -2.23
C GLY A 100 15.47 10.19 -1.16
N ASN A 101 15.36 8.94 -0.75
CA ASN A 101 16.14 8.32 0.32
C ASN A 101 15.96 9.00 1.69
N LYS A 102 14.80 9.63 1.89
CA LYS A 102 14.45 10.26 3.17
C LYS A 102 14.02 9.21 4.19
N ASN A 103 14.14 9.58 5.47
CA ASN A 103 13.74 8.72 6.57
C ASN A 103 12.22 8.56 6.64
N ILE A 104 11.76 7.32 6.55
CA ILE A 104 10.34 6.93 6.71
C ILE A 104 10.16 6.39 8.12
N GLU A 105 9.25 7.02 8.88
CA GLU A 105 8.99 6.65 10.26
C GLU A 105 7.71 5.81 10.38
N PHE A 106 7.57 5.14 11.50
CA PHE A 106 6.41 4.32 11.84
C PHE A 106 5.83 4.78 13.17
N ASN A 107 4.53 5.02 13.21
CA ASN A 107 3.83 5.43 14.41
C ASN A 107 3.09 4.25 15.06
N ASN A 108 3.70 3.66 16.07
CA ASN A 108 3.15 2.50 16.77
C ASN A 108 1.81 2.80 17.47
N SER A 109 1.62 4.02 17.99
CA SER A 109 0.37 4.38 18.66
C SER A 109 -0.80 4.38 17.66
N ILE A 110 -0.59 4.90 16.45
CA ILE A 110 -1.60 4.87 15.39
C ILE A 110 -1.84 3.43 14.92
N PHE A 111 -0.79 2.64 14.73
CA PHE A 111 -0.93 1.21 14.39
C PHE A 111 -1.79 0.44 15.40
N LEU A 112 -1.56 0.63 16.69
CA LEU A 112 -2.37 0.01 17.74
C LEU A 112 -3.82 0.51 17.72
N SER A 113 -4.04 1.79 17.43
CA SER A 113 -5.38 2.36 17.26
C SER A 113 -6.09 1.76 16.04
N GLU A 114 -5.42 1.63 14.90
CA GLU A 114 -5.97 0.97 13.70
C GLU A 114 -6.38 -0.48 13.98
N LYS A 115 -5.54 -1.23 14.69
CA LYS A 115 -5.89 -2.60 15.13
C LYS A 115 -7.07 -2.65 16.07
N HIS A 116 -7.16 -1.72 17.02
CA HIS A 116 -8.24 -1.69 18.00
C HIS A 116 -9.61 -1.40 17.35
N HIS A 117 -9.64 -0.59 16.29
CA HIS A 117 -10.86 -0.21 15.58
C HIS A 117 -11.06 -0.97 14.26
N ALA A 118 -10.51 -2.19 14.18
CA ALA A 118 -10.36 -2.93 12.94
C ALA A 118 -11.58 -3.77 12.51
N ASP A 119 -12.69 -3.77 13.26
CA ASP A 119 -13.84 -4.68 13.06
C ASP A 119 -14.28 -4.77 11.58
N ARG A 120 -14.40 -3.62 10.91
CA ARG A 120 -14.80 -3.58 9.50
C ARG A 120 -13.78 -4.25 8.58
N ASN A 121 -12.49 -3.99 8.78
CA ASN A 121 -11.42 -4.55 7.95
C ASN A 121 -11.23 -6.05 8.23
N MET A 122 -11.35 -6.47 9.48
CA MET A 122 -11.36 -7.89 9.85
C MET A 122 -12.54 -8.60 9.19
N SER A 123 -13.73 -8.04 9.29
CA SER A 123 -14.93 -8.59 8.64
C SER A 123 -14.76 -8.70 7.13
N LEU A 124 -14.20 -7.68 6.46
CA LEU A 124 -13.87 -7.72 5.04
C LEU A 124 -12.88 -8.83 4.70
N ALA A 125 -11.82 -9.01 5.48
CA ALA A 125 -10.83 -10.05 5.25
C ALA A 125 -11.44 -11.46 5.39
N TYR A 126 -12.29 -11.68 6.41
CA TYR A 126 -12.98 -12.97 6.57
C TYR A 126 -14.06 -13.20 5.51
N TYR A 127 -14.75 -12.14 5.05
CA TYR A 127 -15.67 -12.22 3.92
C TYR A 127 -14.92 -12.63 2.62
N MET A 128 -13.77 -12.04 2.36
CA MET A 128 -12.90 -12.44 1.23
C MET A 128 -12.43 -13.89 1.36
N ARG A 129 -12.08 -14.34 2.57
CA ARG A 129 -11.72 -15.73 2.83
C ARG A 129 -12.89 -16.69 2.57
N GLU A 130 -14.07 -16.38 3.07
CA GLU A 130 -15.30 -17.16 2.87
C GLU A 130 -15.60 -17.37 1.36
N ASN A 131 -15.34 -16.34 0.55
CA ASN A 131 -15.52 -16.36 -0.89
C ASN A 131 -14.27 -16.86 -1.65
N ASN A 132 -13.29 -17.44 -0.95
CA ASN A 132 -12.06 -18.01 -1.52
C ASN A 132 -11.19 -16.99 -2.32
N ALA A 133 -11.34 -15.68 -2.08
CA ALA A 133 -10.60 -14.65 -2.81
C ALA A 133 -9.07 -14.71 -2.60
N PHE A 134 -8.62 -15.19 -1.44
CA PHE A 134 -7.20 -15.39 -1.14
C PHE A 134 -6.66 -16.73 -1.64
N GLY A 135 -7.52 -17.65 -2.10
CA GLY A 135 -7.19 -19.07 -2.23
C GLY A 135 -7.01 -19.72 -0.84
N GLU A 136 -6.14 -20.72 -0.77
CA GLU A 136 -5.80 -21.33 0.53
C GLU A 136 -5.02 -20.34 1.40
N ILE A 137 -5.63 -19.95 2.51
CA ILE A 137 -5.05 -19.04 3.52
C ILE A 137 -5.54 -19.43 4.91
N ASN A 138 -4.63 -19.43 5.88
CA ASN A 138 -4.99 -19.68 7.27
C ASN A 138 -5.28 -18.36 8.04
N PRO A 139 -5.92 -18.43 9.24
CA PRO A 139 -6.26 -17.23 10.01
C PRO A 139 -5.04 -16.37 10.43
N SER A 140 -3.88 -16.97 10.67
CA SER A 140 -2.68 -16.21 11.03
C SER A 140 -2.15 -15.39 9.85
N GLU A 141 -2.18 -15.92 8.64
CA GLU A 141 -1.78 -15.19 7.43
C GLU A 141 -2.74 -14.04 7.10
N ILE A 142 -4.03 -14.19 7.45
CA ILE A 142 -5.00 -13.07 7.37
C ILE A 142 -4.62 -11.98 8.36
N ALA A 143 -4.33 -12.34 9.61
CA ALA A 143 -3.91 -11.38 10.62
C ALA A 143 -2.63 -10.64 10.23
N GLU A 144 -1.63 -11.35 9.69
CA GLU A 144 -0.39 -10.75 9.17
C GLU A 144 -0.65 -9.79 8.00
N SER A 145 -1.58 -10.14 7.11
CA SER A 145 -1.96 -9.29 5.98
C SER A 145 -2.65 -7.99 6.43
N LEU A 146 -3.52 -8.09 7.43
CA LEU A 146 -4.16 -6.95 8.06
C LEU A 146 -3.14 -6.09 8.81
N ASP A 147 -2.23 -6.70 9.55
CA ASP A 147 -1.17 -5.98 10.25
C ASP A 147 -0.28 -5.21 9.28
N LEU A 148 0.11 -5.82 8.17
CA LEU A 148 0.90 -5.14 7.14
C LEU A 148 0.12 -3.97 6.50
N TYR A 149 -1.18 -4.11 6.28
CA TYR A 149 -2.04 -3.03 5.81
C TYR A 149 -2.09 -1.88 6.83
N TYR A 150 -2.29 -2.17 8.13
CA TYR A 150 -2.30 -1.14 9.19
C TYR A 150 -0.93 -0.48 9.38
N GLN A 151 0.17 -1.23 9.24
CA GLN A 151 1.51 -0.67 9.29
C GLN A 151 1.73 0.37 8.18
N GLN A 152 1.24 0.12 6.98
CA GLN A 152 1.32 1.08 5.87
C GLN A 152 0.49 2.34 6.15
N CYS A 153 -0.73 2.19 6.68
CA CYS A 153 -1.57 3.32 7.12
C CYS A 153 -0.87 4.16 8.20
N SER A 154 -0.11 3.52 9.09
CA SER A 154 0.56 4.13 10.24
C SER A 154 1.99 4.61 9.95
N THR A 155 2.44 4.50 8.71
CA THR A 155 3.70 5.05 8.23
C THR A 155 3.60 6.57 8.12
N THR A 156 4.62 7.29 8.61
CA THR A 156 4.61 8.76 8.62
C THR A 156 5.62 9.35 7.64
N ILE A 157 5.16 10.37 6.96
CA ILE A 157 5.94 11.23 6.06
C ILE A 157 5.65 12.70 6.39
N ASN A 158 6.33 13.61 5.71
CA ASN A 158 6.00 15.04 5.69
C ASN A 158 5.67 15.48 4.24
N CYS A 159 5.32 16.75 4.05
CA CYS A 159 4.97 17.26 2.72
C CYS A 159 6.13 17.18 1.72
N GLU A 160 7.37 17.39 2.17
CA GLU A 160 8.55 17.25 1.30
C GLU A 160 8.68 15.82 0.76
N ILE A 161 8.63 14.81 1.65
CA ILE A 161 8.69 13.40 1.24
C ILE A 161 7.53 13.05 0.30
N GLY A 162 6.31 13.48 0.66
CA GLY A 162 5.12 13.23 -0.16
C GLY A 162 5.22 13.84 -1.57
N SER A 163 5.77 15.06 -1.68
CA SER A 163 5.98 15.71 -2.98
C SER A 163 7.03 15.00 -3.83
N ILE A 164 8.11 14.50 -3.22
CA ILE A 164 9.14 13.73 -3.94
C ILE A 164 8.56 12.39 -4.41
N ILE A 165 7.77 11.71 -3.57
CA ILE A 165 7.06 10.47 -3.97
C ILE A 165 6.17 10.75 -5.19
N ALA A 166 5.33 11.78 -5.12
CA ALA A 166 4.45 12.15 -6.23
C ALA A 166 5.25 12.51 -7.51
N ALA A 167 6.37 13.22 -7.35
CA ALA A 167 7.27 13.54 -8.45
C ALA A 167 7.94 12.30 -9.05
N THR A 168 8.33 11.32 -8.22
CA THR A 168 8.87 10.03 -8.66
C THR A 168 7.85 9.29 -9.52
N LEU A 169 6.59 9.20 -9.06
CA LEU A 169 5.52 8.56 -9.81
C LEU A 169 5.25 9.29 -11.14
N SER A 170 5.06 10.61 -11.10
CA SER A 170 4.82 11.39 -12.32
C SER A 170 6.00 11.39 -13.31
N ASN A 171 7.18 10.99 -12.86
CA ASN A 171 8.39 10.82 -13.68
C ASN A 171 8.63 9.35 -14.11
N GLY A 172 7.56 8.53 -14.07
CA GLY A 172 7.63 7.13 -14.51
C GLY A 172 8.47 6.23 -13.65
N GLY A 173 8.49 6.48 -12.34
CA GLY A 173 9.23 5.68 -11.36
C GLY A 173 10.68 6.11 -11.11
N LEU A 174 11.18 7.10 -11.85
CA LEU A 174 12.52 7.68 -11.66
C LEU A 174 12.46 8.80 -10.61
N CYS A 175 13.12 8.62 -9.48
CA CYS A 175 13.19 9.63 -8.42
C CYS A 175 14.00 10.85 -8.88
N PRO A 176 13.40 12.06 -8.93
CA PRO A 176 14.08 13.22 -9.50
C PRO A 176 15.18 13.82 -8.62
N THR A 177 15.22 13.47 -7.34
CA THR A 177 16.23 13.97 -6.40
C THR A 177 17.44 13.07 -6.28
N THR A 178 17.30 11.77 -6.55
CA THR A 178 18.38 10.78 -6.48
C THR A 178 18.80 10.24 -7.83
N ASN A 179 17.97 10.43 -8.85
CA ASN A 179 18.12 9.85 -10.19
C ASN A 179 18.12 8.30 -10.19
N GLU A 180 17.50 7.70 -9.18
CA GLU A 180 17.32 6.24 -9.05
C GLU A 180 15.98 5.83 -9.67
N GLU A 181 15.99 4.81 -10.52
CA GLU A 181 14.76 4.13 -10.96
C GLU A 181 14.30 3.22 -9.83
N VAL A 182 13.24 3.62 -9.14
CA VAL A 182 12.73 2.92 -7.93
C VAL A 182 11.70 1.87 -8.30
N VAL A 183 10.86 2.16 -9.26
CA VAL A 183 9.85 1.26 -9.81
C VAL A 183 9.82 1.41 -11.32
N SER A 184 9.41 0.36 -12.01
CA SER A 184 9.34 0.38 -13.47
C SER A 184 8.28 1.37 -13.96
N LYS A 185 8.49 1.93 -15.13
CA LYS A 185 7.52 2.83 -15.79
C LYS A 185 6.16 2.14 -16.02
N GLU A 186 6.16 0.83 -16.20
CA GLU A 186 4.92 0.04 -16.37
C GLU A 186 4.10 -0.04 -15.09
N SER A 187 4.76 0.07 -13.92
CA SER A 187 4.10 -0.03 -12.61
C SER A 187 3.46 1.29 -12.16
N VAL A 188 3.73 2.41 -12.82
CA VAL A 188 3.22 3.75 -12.52
C VAL A 188 2.12 4.14 -13.48
#